data_4cda4156b538d4f9cd8f3b125563ff9f
#
_entry.id   4cda4156b538d4f9cd8f3b125563ff9f
#
_cell.length_a   1.000
_cell.length_b   1.000
_cell.length_c   1.000
_cell.angle_alpha   90.00
_cell.angle_beta   90.00
_cell.angle_gamma   90.00
#
_symmetry.space_group_name_H-M   'P 1'
#
loop_
_entity.id
_entity.type
_entity.pdbx_description
1 polymer ?
#
loop_
_entity_poly.entity_id
_entity_poly.type
_entity_poly.pdbx_seq_one_letter_code
_entity_poly.pdbx_strand_id
1 'polypeptide(L)'
;MMGKQHGGIGRYVFELASRIPKLDFQNKYIFFYNQSRVLPEDLIKLKNLPNVALIAANYRHYSLKEQTLFLRLLNQQHLDLVHFPNFNAPIFYDKPFVVTIHDMVHHKISGAKKSRFLHFLAYKKIIASAAKKAQKIITVSESSKTDIQKFLGIGREKIKVILEGSSLTGSVNDKTAREIQNKYLLTRPYFLFVGVWERKKNLINLALGFNQFLEKYKFDMDLVICGKPDAHYPEIKLKLMQIKHKDRLVIIEKPEDEDLAALYQGAFAFTSASLHEGFGLPGVEAMNFGLPLIVSNTPVFNEIYDNAAIYFNSQNPNDIADKMNLLINDSLFYNKMREASLARSAGFSWDNAAKETLELYNQVQ
;
A
#
# COMPACT_ATOMS: atom_id res chain seq x y z
N MET A 1 7.36 1.74 12.15
CA MET A 1 6.76 1.86 10.80
C MET A 1 5.49 2.71 10.82
N MET A 2 5.12 3.33 11.91
CA MET A 2 3.94 4.17 12.00
C MET A 2 4.19 5.50 11.28
N GLY A 3 3.19 5.98 10.54
CA GLY A 3 3.21 7.28 9.87
C GLY A 3 3.15 7.21 8.34
N LYS A 4 2.53 8.22 7.75
CA LYS A 4 2.25 8.33 6.31
C LYS A 4 3.51 8.26 5.42
N GLN A 5 4.65 8.72 5.92
CA GLN A 5 5.94 8.68 5.21
C GLN A 5 6.51 7.28 4.94
N HIS A 6 5.89 6.23 5.49
CA HIS A 6 6.32 4.83 5.32
C HIS A 6 5.47 4.05 4.30
N GLY A 7 4.77 4.73 3.41
CA GLY A 7 3.92 4.10 2.39
C GLY A 7 2.71 3.36 3.00
N GLY A 8 2.19 2.37 2.29
CA GLY A 8 0.96 1.66 2.69
C GLY A 8 1.00 1.06 4.08
N ILE A 9 2.11 0.39 4.46
CA ILE A 9 2.23 -0.22 5.80
C ILE A 9 2.20 0.85 6.91
N GLY A 10 2.87 1.99 6.70
CA GLY A 10 2.84 3.08 7.68
C GLY A 10 1.44 3.68 7.83
N ARG A 11 0.72 3.80 6.74
CA ARG A 11 -0.68 4.25 6.71
C ARG A 11 -1.58 3.26 7.45
N TYR A 12 -1.49 1.96 7.14
CA TYR A 12 -2.20 0.90 7.85
C TYR A 12 -2.02 0.97 9.37
N VAL A 13 -0.77 1.10 9.83
CA VAL A 13 -0.48 1.19 11.27
C VAL A 13 -1.11 2.43 11.90
N PHE A 14 -0.99 3.58 11.24
CA PHE A 14 -1.53 4.85 11.75
C PHE A 14 -3.07 4.83 11.79
N GLU A 15 -3.71 4.33 10.74
CA GLU A 15 -5.16 4.27 10.63
C GLU A 15 -5.78 3.37 11.70
N LEU A 16 -5.20 2.21 11.98
CA LEU A 16 -5.65 1.35 13.08
C LEU A 16 -5.34 1.96 14.45
N ALA A 17 -4.11 2.49 14.66
CA ALA A 17 -3.71 3.08 15.94
C ALA A 17 -4.56 4.29 16.33
N SER A 18 -5.05 5.06 15.36
CA SER A 18 -5.89 6.23 15.60
C SER A 18 -7.37 5.91 15.83
N ARG A 19 -7.84 4.71 15.45
CA ARG A 19 -9.25 4.29 15.53
C ARG A 19 -9.55 3.30 16.63
N ILE A 20 -8.74 2.25 16.76
CA ILE A 20 -9.01 1.17 17.73
C ILE A 20 -9.18 1.71 19.15
N PRO A 21 -8.30 2.60 19.69
CA PRO A 21 -8.50 3.12 21.04
C PRO A 21 -9.76 3.97 21.26
N LYS A 22 -10.35 4.49 20.16
CA LYS A 22 -11.63 5.23 20.22
C LYS A 22 -12.85 4.31 20.23
N LEU A 23 -12.69 3.08 19.78
CA LEU A 23 -13.76 2.07 19.76
C LEU A 23 -13.80 1.26 21.06
N ASP A 24 -12.70 1.27 21.82
CA ASP A 24 -12.54 0.46 23.01
C ASP A 24 -11.91 1.29 24.15
N PHE A 25 -12.72 1.64 25.12
CA PHE A 25 -12.30 2.38 26.34
C PHE A 25 -11.97 1.46 27.53
N GLN A 26 -12.15 0.15 27.39
CA GLN A 26 -11.88 -0.80 28.47
C GLN A 26 -10.40 -1.17 28.54
N ASN A 27 -9.75 -1.25 27.38
CA ASN A 27 -8.35 -1.60 27.27
C ASN A 27 -7.43 -0.39 27.21
N LYS A 28 -6.18 -0.58 27.64
CA LYS A 28 -5.08 0.38 27.51
C LYS A 28 -4.20 -0.03 26.36
N TYR A 29 -3.83 0.92 25.51
CA TYR A 29 -3.01 0.71 24.31
C TYR A 29 -1.63 1.29 24.51
N ILE A 30 -0.59 0.50 24.25
CA ILE A 30 0.80 0.95 24.27
C ILE A 30 1.35 0.89 22.85
N PHE A 31 1.69 2.06 22.27
CA PHE A 31 2.31 2.12 20.95
C PHE A 31 3.82 2.33 21.06
N PHE A 32 4.56 1.36 20.54
CA PHE A 32 6.01 1.45 20.42
C PHE A 32 6.36 2.16 19.11
N TYR A 33 7.11 3.25 19.19
CA TYR A 33 7.43 4.06 18.02
C TYR A 33 8.92 4.38 17.92
N ASN A 34 9.39 4.61 16.70
CA ASN A 34 10.75 5.08 16.46
C ASN A 34 10.74 6.59 16.26
N GLN A 35 11.39 7.35 17.16
CA GLN A 35 11.38 8.81 17.17
C GLN A 35 11.87 9.44 15.87
N SER A 36 12.86 8.82 15.20
CA SER A 36 13.39 9.34 13.93
C SER A 36 12.52 9.06 12.72
N ARG A 37 11.39 8.35 12.89
CA ARG A 37 10.57 7.80 11.79
C ARG A 37 9.08 8.10 11.91
N VAL A 38 8.67 8.91 12.84
CA VAL A 38 7.26 9.29 13.05
C VAL A 38 7.17 10.80 13.03
N LEU A 39 6.18 11.34 12.35
CA LEU A 39 5.92 12.77 12.34
C LEU A 39 5.40 13.22 13.71
N PRO A 40 5.85 14.38 14.23
CA PRO A 40 5.37 14.89 15.51
C PRO A 40 3.85 15.03 15.58
N GLU A 41 3.21 15.46 14.49
CA GLU A 41 1.76 15.60 14.38
C GLU A 41 1.00 14.29 14.55
N ASP A 42 1.52 13.17 14.00
CA ASP A 42 0.93 11.84 14.16
C ASP A 42 1.02 11.38 15.62
N LEU A 43 2.15 11.66 16.30
CA LEU A 43 2.30 11.35 17.72
C LEU A 43 1.37 12.18 18.60
N ILE A 44 1.18 13.48 18.29
CA ILE A 44 0.26 14.36 19.03
C ILE A 44 -1.18 13.80 18.93
N LYS A 45 -1.63 13.41 17.74
CA LYS A 45 -2.96 12.83 17.55
C LYS A 45 -3.20 11.60 18.42
N LEU A 46 -2.20 10.72 18.55
CA LEU A 46 -2.30 9.52 19.36
C LEU A 46 -2.17 9.80 20.86
N LYS A 47 -1.29 10.72 21.27
CA LYS A 47 -1.09 11.12 22.67
C LYS A 47 -2.34 11.70 23.31
N ASN A 48 -3.20 12.33 22.50
CA ASN A 48 -4.45 12.94 22.98
C ASN A 48 -5.56 11.91 23.26
N LEU A 49 -5.35 10.63 22.98
CA LEU A 49 -6.30 9.57 23.31
C LEU A 49 -6.10 9.14 24.79
N PRO A 50 -7.18 9.09 25.60
CA PRO A 50 -7.05 8.94 27.05
C PRO A 50 -6.53 7.57 27.50
N ASN A 51 -6.70 6.55 26.67
CA ASN A 51 -6.30 5.16 26.91
C ASN A 51 -5.03 4.74 26.15
N VAL A 52 -4.25 5.73 25.63
CA VAL A 52 -3.03 5.48 24.86
C VAL A 52 -1.79 5.92 25.61
N ALA A 53 -0.77 5.05 25.66
CA ALA A 53 0.58 5.36 26.06
C ALA A 53 1.55 5.20 24.90
N LEU A 54 2.54 6.08 24.80
CA LEU A 54 3.56 6.08 23.74
C LEU A 54 4.92 5.75 24.35
N ILE A 55 5.59 4.71 23.84
CA ILE A 55 6.93 4.30 24.28
C ILE A 55 7.92 4.36 23.11
N ALA A 56 8.98 5.12 23.27
CA ALA A 56 10.04 5.19 22.28
C ALA A 56 10.82 3.87 22.20
N ALA A 57 10.95 3.34 20.97
CA ALA A 57 11.63 2.08 20.67
C ALA A 57 12.50 2.25 19.41
N ASN A 58 13.66 2.85 19.60
CA ASN A 58 14.56 3.25 18.51
C ASN A 58 15.42 2.08 18.00
N TYR A 59 14.79 0.98 17.64
CA TYR A 59 15.46 -0.20 17.10
C TYR A 59 15.27 -0.30 15.59
N ARG A 60 16.34 -0.67 14.88
CA ARG A 60 16.29 -0.92 13.44
C ARG A 60 15.72 -2.31 13.19
N HIS A 61 14.82 -2.43 12.21
CA HIS A 61 14.29 -3.72 11.77
C HIS A 61 15.41 -4.68 11.31
N TYR A 62 15.24 -5.94 11.58
CA TYR A 62 16.22 -7.03 11.31
C TYR A 62 17.57 -6.86 12.03
N SER A 63 17.63 -6.05 13.08
CA SER A 63 18.84 -5.91 13.88
C SER A 63 18.84 -6.86 15.09
N LEU A 64 20.03 -7.19 15.60
CA LEU A 64 20.16 -7.92 16.87
C LEU A 64 19.50 -7.14 18.03
N LYS A 65 19.51 -5.80 17.99
CA LYS A 65 18.86 -4.96 19.00
C LYS A 65 17.34 -5.13 19.00
N GLU A 66 16.73 -5.34 17.85
CA GLU A 66 15.30 -5.68 17.75
C GLU A 66 15.03 -7.05 18.39
N GLN A 67 15.88 -8.02 18.16
CA GLN A 67 15.71 -9.38 18.67
C GLN A 67 16.05 -9.54 20.17
N THR A 68 16.73 -8.58 20.78
CA THR A 68 17.19 -8.62 22.17
C THR A 68 16.62 -7.50 23.02
N LEU A 69 17.00 -6.24 22.73
CA LEU A 69 16.59 -5.07 23.55
C LEU A 69 15.10 -4.74 23.40
N PHE A 70 14.56 -4.84 22.18
CA PHE A 70 13.12 -4.63 21.98
C PHE A 70 12.31 -5.76 22.63
N LEU A 71 12.78 -7.00 22.51
CA LEU A 71 12.19 -8.14 23.21
C LEU A 71 12.17 -7.91 24.75
N ARG A 72 13.27 -7.42 25.32
CA ARG A 72 13.33 -7.09 26.76
C ARG A 72 12.34 -5.98 27.12
N LEU A 73 12.26 -4.93 26.28
CA LEU A 73 11.31 -3.82 26.47
C LEU A 73 9.85 -4.31 26.44
N LEU A 74 9.48 -5.18 25.50
CA LEU A 74 8.15 -5.79 25.41
C LEU A 74 7.81 -6.59 26.68
N ASN A 75 8.76 -7.42 27.16
CA ASN A 75 8.55 -8.26 28.34
C ASN A 75 8.38 -7.46 29.64
N GLN A 76 8.98 -6.26 29.73
CA GLN A 76 8.85 -5.36 30.86
C GLN A 76 7.49 -4.67 30.95
N GLN A 77 6.70 -4.62 29.88
CA GLN A 77 5.42 -3.91 29.85
C GLN A 77 4.23 -4.78 30.34
N HIS A 78 4.44 -6.07 30.62
CA HIS A 78 3.39 -6.98 31.09
C HIS A 78 2.11 -6.96 30.24
N LEU A 79 2.28 -7.01 28.89
CA LEU A 79 1.20 -6.92 27.93
C LEU A 79 0.40 -8.23 27.87
N ASP A 80 -0.93 -8.14 27.83
CA ASP A 80 -1.82 -9.28 27.66
C ASP A 80 -1.80 -9.78 26.21
N LEU A 81 -1.79 -8.85 25.24
CA LEU A 81 -1.71 -9.14 23.82
C LEU A 81 -0.80 -8.13 23.12
N VAL A 82 0.00 -8.60 22.15
CA VAL A 82 0.77 -7.73 21.26
C VAL A 82 0.29 -7.89 19.83
N HIS A 83 0.08 -6.79 19.12
CA HIS A 83 -0.09 -6.81 17.68
C HIS A 83 1.19 -6.33 16.99
N PHE A 84 1.84 -7.20 16.24
CA PHE A 84 2.91 -6.83 15.31
C PHE A 84 2.29 -6.49 13.96
N PRO A 85 2.18 -5.20 13.58
CA PRO A 85 1.46 -4.78 12.37
C PRO A 85 2.25 -5.03 11.07
N ASN A 86 3.33 -5.78 11.16
CA ASN A 86 4.07 -6.39 10.07
C ASN A 86 4.76 -7.64 10.63
N PHE A 87 5.19 -8.55 9.76
CA PHE A 87 5.79 -9.85 10.12
C PHE A 87 7.03 -9.80 11.05
N ASN A 88 7.58 -8.61 11.34
CA ASN A 88 8.76 -8.38 12.17
C ASN A 88 8.46 -8.58 13.67
N ALA A 89 8.18 -9.79 14.10
CA ALA A 89 8.13 -10.16 15.50
C ALA A 89 9.50 -10.67 15.98
N PRO A 90 9.97 -10.34 17.20
CA PRO A 90 11.16 -10.98 17.76
C PRO A 90 10.97 -12.48 17.84
N ILE A 91 11.95 -13.26 17.34
CA ILE A 91 11.84 -14.73 17.22
C ILE A 91 11.62 -15.40 18.58
N PHE A 92 12.16 -14.84 19.65
CA PHE A 92 12.07 -15.38 21.01
C PHE A 92 10.93 -14.80 21.83
N TYR A 93 10.02 -13.99 21.20
CA TYR A 93 8.80 -13.58 21.90
C TYR A 93 7.84 -14.77 22.00
N ASP A 94 7.38 -15.06 23.21
CA ASP A 94 6.63 -16.27 23.57
C ASP A 94 5.26 -15.98 24.21
N LYS A 95 4.93 -14.69 24.46
CA LYS A 95 3.63 -14.28 24.98
C LYS A 95 2.60 -14.16 23.85
N PRO A 96 1.29 -14.05 24.18
CA PRO A 96 0.22 -13.94 23.19
C PRO A 96 0.45 -12.77 22.21
N PHE A 97 0.32 -13.03 20.91
CA PHE A 97 0.39 -11.98 19.89
C PHE A 97 -0.40 -12.31 18.63
N VAL A 98 -0.79 -11.25 17.93
CA VAL A 98 -1.32 -11.24 16.57
C VAL A 98 -0.26 -10.62 15.65
N VAL A 99 -0.19 -11.07 14.41
CA VAL A 99 0.72 -10.50 13.42
C VAL A 99 -0.03 -10.17 12.14
N THR A 100 0.27 -9.01 11.53
CA THR A 100 -0.18 -8.72 10.16
C THR A 100 0.90 -9.10 9.16
N ILE A 101 0.52 -9.87 8.14
CA ILE A 101 1.34 -10.20 6.98
C ILE A 101 0.62 -9.65 5.74
N HIS A 102 1.11 -8.52 5.23
CA HIS A 102 0.47 -7.81 4.12
C HIS A 102 0.60 -8.56 2.79
N ASP A 103 1.79 -9.10 2.51
CA ASP A 103 2.06 -9.88 1.29
C ASP A 103 3.21 -10.87 1.47
N MET A 104 3.37 -11.74 0.48
CA MET A 104 4.48 -12.69 0.38
C MET A 104 5.41 -12.37 -0.81
N VAL A 105 5.48 -11.11 -1.23
CA VAL A 105 6.23 -10.67 -2.43
C VAL A 105 7.70 -11.06 -2.36
N HIS A 106 8.33 -10.96 -1.19
CA HIS A 106 9.74 -11.37 -1.01
C HIS A 106 9.97 -12.87 -1.20
N HIS A 107 8.95 -13.72 -1.13
CA HIS A 107 9.04 -15.14 -1.49
C HIS A 107 8.95 -15.36 -3.01
N LYS A 108 8.24 -14.48 -3.72
CA LYS A 108 8.03 -14.58 -5.18
C LYS A 108 9.18 -13.96 -5.99
N ILE A 109 9.80 -12.92 -5.46
CA ILE A 109 10.85 -12.17 -6.17
C ILE A 109 12.18 -12.34 -5.44
N SER A 110 12.99 -13.31 -5.85
CA SER A 110 14.33 -13.54 -5.32
C SER A 110 15.30 -12.45 -5.80
N GLY A 111 15.93 -11.73 -4.87
CA GLY A 111 16.96 -10.74 -5.21
C GLY A 111 18.34 -11.37 -5.50
N ALA A 112 18.96 -11.02 -6.61
CA ALA A 112 20.15 -11.66 -7.21
C ALA A 112 21.52 -11.33 -6.58
N LYS A 113 21.65 -10.69 -5.39
CA LYS A 113 22.98 -10.35 -4.79
C LYS A 113 23.25 -11.18 -3.53
N LYS A 114 24.50 -11.67 -3.37
CA LYS A 114 24.96 -12.48 -2.21
C LYS A 114 24.67 -11.84 -0.84
N SER A 115 24.77 -10.52 -0.70
CA SER A 115 24.41 -9.80 0.55
C SER A 115 22.92 -9.87 0.86
N ARG A 116 22.06 -10.06 -0.15
CA ARG A 116 20.62 -10.27 -0.01
C ARG A 116 20.24 -11.69 0.40
N PHE A 117 21.15 -12.68 0.20
CA PHE A 117 20.86 -14.07 0.55
C PHE A 117 20.74 -14.26 2.07
N LEU A 118 21.68 -13.74 2.87
CA LEU A 118 21.60 -13.79 4.33
C LEU A 118 20.38 -13.03 4.87
N HIS A 119 20.09 -11.86 4.29
CA HIS A 119 18.85 -11.11 4.63
C HIS A 119 17.60 -11.89 4.26
N PHE A 120 17.60 -12.59 3.14
CA PHE A 120 16.47 -13.42 2.72
C PHE A 120 16.26 -14.63 3.64
N LEU A 121 17.34 -15.28 4.09
CA LEU A 121 17.26 -16.36 5.08
C LEU A 121 16.73 -15.85 6.44
N ALA A 122 17.24 -14.70 6.90
CA ALA A 122 16.75 -14.05 8.11
C ALA A 122 15.26 -13.70 7.99
N TYR A 123 14.84 -13.08 6.86
CA TYR A 123 13.45 -12.82 6.56
C TYR A 123 12.58 -14.08 6.62
N LYS A 124 12.99 -15.18 5.92
CA LYS A 124 12.25 -16.45 5.94
C LYS A 124 12.10 -17.00 7.36
N LYS A 125 13.16 -16.95 8.16
CA LYS A 125 13.13 -17.43 9.55
C LYS A 125 12.22 -16.59 10.42
N ILE A 126 12.26 -15.26 10.30
CA ILE A 126 11.45 -14.34 11.10
C ILE A 126 9.96 -14.49 10.75
N ILE A 127 9.58 -14.43 9.46
CA ILE A 127 8.19 -14.53 9.05
C ILE A 127 7.60 -15.91 9.37
N ALA A 128 8.36 -17.00 9.18
CA ALA A 128 7.90 -18.34 9.52
C ALA A 128 7.73 -18.50 11.04
N SER A 129 8.64 -17.96 11.86
CA SER A 129 8.52 -17.96 13.31
C SER A 129 7.30 -17.15 13.76
N ALA A 130 7.13 -15.93 13.24
CA ALA A 130 5.98 -15.07 13.55
C ALA A 130 4.66 -15.76 13.19
N ALA A 131 4.54 -16.30 11.98
CA ALA A 131 3.34 -16.98 11.52
C ALA A 131 2.99 -18.23 12.34
N LYS A 132 4.01 -19.03 12.74
CA LYS A 132 3.80 -20.23 13.56
C LYS A 132 3.39 -19.90 14.99
N LYS A 133 4.00 -18.89 15.61
CA LYS A 133 3.80 -18.54 17.02
C LYS A 133 2.59 -17.63 17.26
N ALA A 134 2.22 -16.78 16.33
CA ALA A 134 1.06 -15.92 16.46
C ALA A 134 -0.21 -16.72 16.76
N GLN A 135 -1.09 -16.21 17.60
CA GLN A 135 -2.41 -16.79 17.84
C GLN A 135 -3.29 -16.66 16.59
N LYS A 136 -3.29 -15.48 15.96
CA LYS A 136 -3.94 -15.23 14.68
C LYS A 136 -3.04 -14.40 13.77
N ILE A 137 -3.23 -14.56 12.47
CA ILE A 137 -2.59 -13.78 11.43
C ILE A 137 -3.66 -12.92 10.78
N ILE A 138 -3.43 -11.62 10.68
CA ILE A 138 -4.20 -10.71 9.84
C ILE A 138 -3.52 -10.63 8.48
N THR A 139 -4.29 -10.65 7.43
CA THR A 139 -3.83 -10.30 6.07
C THR A 139 -4.88 -9.45 5.38
N VAL A 140 -4.50 -8.81 4.26
CA VAL A 140 -5.28 -7.73 3.66
C VAL A 140 -6.09 -8.17 2.43
N SER A 141 -5.94 -9.43 1.99
CA SER A 141 -6.69 -9.99 0.87
C SER A 141 -6.73 -11.53 0.94
N GLU A 142 -7.71 -12.17 0.29
CA GLU A 142 -7.76 -13.63 0.13
C GLU A 142 -6.58 -14.13 -0.74
N SER A 143 -6.15 -13.31 -1.70
CA SER A 143 -4.93 -13.58 -2.49
C SER A 143 -3.70 -13.69 -1.59
N SER A 144 -3.49 -12.74 -0.68
CA SER A 144 -2.40 -12.80 0.31
C SER A 144 -2.55 -13.96 1.28
N LYS A 145 -3.77 -14.29 1.71
CA LYS A 145 -4.07 -15.48 2.54
C LYS A 145 -3.66 -16.76 1.84
N THR A 146 -4.01 -16.91 0.56
CA THR A 146 -3.61 -18.06 -0.25
C THR A 146 -2.08 -18.18 -0.35
N ASP A 147 -1.38 -17.06 -0.54
CA ASP A 147 0.09 -17.03 -0.55
C ASP A 147 0.68 -17.43 0.81
N ILE A 148 0.15 -16.93 1.92
CA ILE A 148 0.60 -17.30 3.27
C ILE A 148 0.44 -18.81 3.51
N GLN A 149 -0.70 -19.37 3.15
CA GLN A 149 -0.93 -20.82 3.23
C GLN A 149 0.10 -21.59 2.40
N LYS A 150 0.30 -21.20 1.15
CA LYS A 150 1.20 -21.86 0.21
C LYS A 150 2.66 -21.82 0.64
N PHE A 151 3.14 -20.65 1.09
CA PHE A 151 4.58 -20.45 1.36
C PHE A 151 4.99 -20.77 2.79
N LEU A 152 4.07 -20.66 3.76
CA LEU A 152 4.37 -20.87 5.19
C LEU A 152 3.72 -22.13 5.76
N GLY A 153 2.82 -22.80 5.03
CA GLY A 153 2.12 -24.00 5.50
C GLY A 153 1.20 -23.75 6.70
N ILE A 154 0.59 -22.55 6.77
CA ILE A 154 -0.29 -22.16 7.88
C ILE A 154 -1.73 -22.54 7.54
N GLY A 155 -2.46 -23.11 8.49
CA GLY A 155 -3.87 -23.45 8.35
C GLY A 155 -4.77 -22.22 8.10
N ARG A 156 -5.83 -22.41 7.32
CA ARG A 156 -6.75 -21.34 6.88
C ARG A 156 -7.44 -20.64 8.06
N GLU A 157 -7.75 -21.40 9.10
CA GLU A 157 -8.45 -20.98 10.33
C GLU A 157 -7.64 -20.01 11.18
N LYS A 158 -6.32 -20.01 11.02
CA LYS A 158 -5.40 -19.10 11.69
C LYS A 158 -5.30 -17.74 11.03
N ILE A 159 -5.76 -17.62 9.79
CA ILE A 159 -5.59 -16.41 8.96
C ILE A 159 -6.94 -15.71 8.77
N LYS A 160 -7.08 -14.52 9.32
CA LYS A 160 -8.23 -13.62 9.11
C LYS A 160 -7.87 -12.60 8.03
N VAL A 161 -8.70 -12.49 7.02
CA VAL A 161 -8.63 -11.39 6.04
C VAL A 161 -9.40 -10.21 6.61
N ILE A 162 -8.74 -9.04 6.66
CA ILE A 162 -9.33 -7.75 7.02
C ILE A 162 -8.90 -6.77 5.96
N LEU A 163 -9.86 -6.28 5.18
CA LEU A 163 -9.59 -5.36 4.07
C LEU A 163 -9.14 -3.99 4.59
N GLU A 164 -8.23 -3.36 3.87
CA GLU A 164 -7.81 -1.98 4.16
C GLU A 164 -8.87 -0.98 3.66
N GLY A 165 -8.80 0.26 4.17
CA GLY A 165 -9.64 1.37 3.72
C GLY A 165 -8.84 2.40 2.91
N SER A 166 -9.53 3.44 2.42
CA SER A 166 -8.89 4.62 1.88
C SER A 166 -8.80 5.71 2.94
N SER A 167 -7.65 6.39 3.00
CA SER A 167 -7.42 7.55 3.89
C SER A 167 -7.65 8.87 3.15
N LEU A 168 -7.59 8.85 1.83
CA LEU A 168 -7.88 10.00 1.00
C LEU A 168 -9.38 9.99 0.69
N THR A 169 -10.12 10.84 1.36
CA THR A 169 -11.57 10.98 1.18
C THR A 169 -11.92 12.39 0.77
N GLY A 170 -12.89 12.50 -0.10
CA GLY A 170 -13.50 13.77 -0.47
C GLY A 170 -12.84 14.47 -1.66
N SER A 171 -13.55 15.42 -2.20
CA SER A 171 -13.07 16.33 -3.24
C SER A 171 -12.23 17.44 -2.60
N VAL A 172 -11.14 17.78 -3.25
CA VAL A 172 -10.45 19.05 -3.02
C VAL A 172 -11.29 20.14 -3.66
N ASN A 173 -11.33 21.34 -3.09
CA ASN A 173 -12.03 22.44 -3.75
C ASN A 173 -11.35 22.79 -5.08
N ASP A 174 -12.13 23.34 -6.04
CA ASP A 174 -11.66 23.59 -7.40
C ASP A 174 -10.47 24.56 -7.47
N LYS A 175 -10.37 25.49 -6.53
CA LYS A 175 -9.24 26.43 -6.44
C LYS A 175 -7.96 25.67 -6.10
N THR A 176 -7.99 24.84 -5.07
CA THR A 176 -6.83 24.00 -4.67
C THR A 176 -6.46 23.04 -5.79
N ALA A 177 -7.42 22.39 -6.46
CA ALA A 177 -7.14 21.51 -7.59
C ALA A 177 -6.39 22.22 -8.72
N ARG A 178 -6.83 23.45 -9.10
CA ARG A 178 -6.17 24.27 -10.11
C ARG A 178 -4.77 24.73 -9.67
N GLU A 179 -4.60 25.13 -8.41
CA GLU A 179 -3.30 25.52 -7.86
C GLU A 179 -2.29 24.36 -7.95
N ILE A 180 -2.71 23.13 -7.63
CA ILE A 180 -1.87 21.94 -7.73
C ILE A 180 -1.56 21.58 -9.18
N GLN A 181 -2.54 21.67 -10.09
CA GLN A 181 -2.30 21.48 -11.52
C GLN A 181 -1.26 22.47 -12.04
N ASN A 182 -1.36 23.76 -11.67
CA ASN A 182 -0.39 24.80 -12.04
C ASN A 182 0.99 24.54 -11.41
N LYS A 183 1.05 24.13 -10.14
CA LYS A 183 2.29 23.79 -9.43
C LYS A 183 3.10 22.72 -10.17
N TYR A 184 2.43 21.75 -10.76
CA TYR A 184 3.05 20.64 -11.48
C TYR A 184 2.99 20.78 -13.01
N LEU A 185 2.55 21.94 -13.51
CA LEU A 185 2.43 22.26 -14.94
C LEU A 185 1.58 21.25 -15.73
N LEU A 186 0.51 20.74 -15.10
CA LEU A 186 -0.41 19.77 -15.69
C LEU A 186 -1.43 20.48 -16.58
N THR A 187 -1.07 20.69 -17.84
CA THR A 187 -1.90 21.38 -18.83
C THR A 187 -2.71 20.44 -19.73
N ARG A 188 -2.48 19.13 -19.63
CA ARG A 188 -3.12 18.09 -20.44
C ARG A 188 -3.88 17.10 -19.55
N PRO A 189 -4.87 16.39 -20.10
CA PRO A 189 -5.42 15.21 -19.43
C PRO A 189 -4.32 14.19 -19.17
N TYR A 190 -4.41 13.45 -18.08
CA TYR A 190 -3.35 12.53 -17.70
C TYR A 190 -3.86 11.22 -17.08
N PHE A 191 -3.10 10.16 -17.32
CA PHE A 191 -3.15 8.94 -16.54
C PHE A 191 -2.29 9.11 -15.29
N LEU A 192 -2.77 8.59 -14.15
CA LEU A 192 -2.08 8.71 -12.87
C LEU A 192 -1.57 7.35 -12.39
N PHE A 193 -0.28 7.27 -12.10
CA PHE A 193 0.34 6.19 -11.33
C PHE A 193 0.78 6.71 -9.96
N VAL A 194 0.51 5.93 -8.88
CA VAL A 194 0.95 6.26 -7.53
C VAL A 194 1.66 5.06 -6.90
N GLY A 195 2.90 5.26 -6.43
CA GLY A 195 3.65 4.22 -5.71
C GLY A 195 5.16 4.42 -5.68
N VAL A 196 5.82 3.71 -4.76
CA VAL A 196 7.29 3.66 -4.69
C VAL A 196 7.84 2.92 -5.92
N TRP A 197 8.94 3.40 -6.49
CA TRP A 197 9.50 2.85 -7.72
C TRP A 197 10.30 1.57 -7.48
N GLU A 198 9.59 0.50 -7.26
CA GLU A 198 10.14 -0.85 -7.09
C GLU A 198 9.93 -1.69 -8.36
N ARG A 199 10.74 -2.74 -8.53
CA ARG A 199 10.59 -3.66 -9.68
C ARG A 199 9.21 -4.29 -9.76
N LYS A 200 8.60 -4.60 -8.61
CA LYS A 200 7.25 -5.18 -8.57
C LYS A 200 6.16 -4.27 -9.14
N LYS A 201 6.38 -2.95 -9.13
CA LYS A 201 5.43 -1.97 -9.69
C LYS A 201 5.49 -1.90 -11.23
N ASN A 202 6.52 -2.48 -11.85
CA ASN A 202 6.66 -2.65 -13.29
C ASN A 202 6.49 -1.34 -14.09
N LEU A 203 6.95 -0.24 -13.49
CA LEU A 203 6.78 1.11 -14.02
C LEU A 203 7.37 1.30 -15.42
N ILE A 204 8.42 0.55 -15.76
CA ILE A 204 9.04 0.59 -17.09
C ILE A 204 8.06 0.11 -18.16
N ASN A 205 7.39 -1.03 -17.96
CA ASN A 205 6.40 -1.52 -18.92
C ASN A 205 5.17 -0.63 -19.02
N LEU A 206 4.74 -0.03 -17.88
CA LEU A 206 3.68 0.96 -17.90
C LEU A 206 4.04 2.14 -18.81
N ALA A 207 5.24 2.71 -18.63
CA ALA A 207 5.70 3.84 -19.44
C ALA A 207 5.95 3.46 -20.92
N LEU A 208 6.40 2.24 -21.19
CA LEU A 208 6.49 1.72 -22.57
C LEU A 208 5.10 1.55 -23.19
N GLY A 209 4.11 1.06 -22.44
CA GLY A 209 2.72 0.97 -22.91
C GLY A 209 2.13 2.35 -23.22
N PHE A 210 2.36 3.31 -22.33
CA PHE A 210 1.96 4.71 -22.58
C PHE A 210 2.68 5.32 -23.80
N ASN A 211 3.97 5.06 -23.98
CA ASN A 211 4.69 5.49 -25.20
C ASN A 211 4.04 4.91 -26.46
N GLN A 212 3.70 3.62 -26.47
CA GLN A 212 3.01 2.99 -27.60
C GLN A 212 1.62 3.56 -27.83
N PHE A 213 0.89 3.88 -26.75
CA PHE A 213 -0.40 4.55 -26.84
C PHE A 213 -0.28 5.89 -27.57
N LEU A 214 0.70 6.74 -27.23
CA LEU A 214 0.94 8.00 -27.92
C LEU A 214 1.34 7.80 -29.39
N GLU A 215 2.19 6.81 -29.70
CA GLU A 215 2.64 6.54 -31.06
C GLU A 215 1.51 6.00 -31.96
N LYS A 216 0.71 5.09 -31.44
CA LYS A 216 -0.35 4.40 -32.20
C LYS A 216 -1.59 5.25 -32.37
N TYR A 217 -2.03 5.94 -31.30
CA TYR A 217 -3.33 6.60 -31.25
C TYR A 217 -3.27 8.13 -31.30
N LYS A 218 -2.08 8.73 -31.16
CA LYS A 218 -1.82 10.18 -31.33
C LYS A 218 -2.60 11.11 -30.39
N PHE A 219 -2.97 10.63 -29.20
CA PHE A 219 -3.62 11.49 -28.20
C PHE A 219 -2.64 12.46 -27.54
N ASP A 220 -3.13 13.63 -27.16
CA ASP A 220 -2.38 14.66 -26.42
C ASP A 220 -2.59 14.50 -24.92
N MET A 221 -1.92 13.54 -24.31
CA MET A 221 -2.03 13.18 -22.89
C MET A 221 -0.67 13.05 -22.22
N ASP A 222 -0.66 13.11 -20.89
CA ASP A 222 0.52 12.88 -20.07
C ASP A 222 0.34 11.62 -19.19
N LEU A 223 1.45 11.02 -18.74
CA LEU A 223 1.49 10.03 -17.67
C LEU A 223 2.14 10.67 -16.44
N VAL A 224 1.33 10.93 -15.41
CA VAL A 224 1.81 11.45 -14.13
C VAL A 224 2.23 10.29 -13.25
N ILE A 225 3.50 10.30 -12.85
CA ILE A 225 4.13 9.26 -12.04
C ILE A 225 4.42 9.84 -10.66
N CYS A 226 3.53 9.57 -9.70
CA CYS A 226 3.68 9.99 -8.33
C CYS A 226 4.39 8.94 -7.48
N GLY A 227 5.43 9.37 -6.76
CA GLY A 227 6.05 8.52 -5.76
C GLY A 227 7.57 8.55 -5.77
N LYS A 228 8.14 8.08 -4.67
CA LYS A 228 9.58 8.14 -4.45
C LYS A 228 10.34 7.08 -5.24
N PRO A 229 11.41 7.45 -5.99
CA PRO A 229 12.36 6.49 -6.51
C PRO A 229 13.01 5.69 -5.35
N ASP A 230 13.10 4.38 -5.50
CA ASP A 230 13.85 3.55 -4.56
C ASP A 230 15.33 3.49 -4.95
N ALA A 231 16.20 3.87 -4.02
CA ALA A 231 17.65 3.85 -4.22
C ALA A 231 18.22 2.47 -4.55
N HIS A 232 17.47 1.39 -4.27
CA HIS A 232 17.87 0.03 -4.64
C HIS A 232 17.61 -0.31 -6.12
N TYR A 233 16.84 0.53 -6.84
CA TYR A 233 16.45 0.33 -8.24
C TYR A 233 16.69 1.57 -9.10
N PRO A 234 17.93 2.12 -9.13
CA PRO A 234 18.26 3.34 -9.87
C PRO A 234 18.04 3.18 -11.39
N GLU A 235 18.07 1.92 -11.87
CA GLU A 235 17.83 1.60 -13.27
C GLU A 235 16.43 1.99 -13.76
N ILE A 236 15.43 2.10 -12.87
CA ILE A 236 14.07 2.49 -13.26
C ILE A 236 14.07 3.92 -13.80
N LYS A 237 14.65 4.87 -13.04
CA LYS A 237 14.74 6.27 -13.48
C LYS A 237 15.51 6.41 -14.79
N LEU A 238 16.64 5.70 -14.92
CA LEU A 238 17.46 5.74 -16.13
C LEU A 238 16.67 5.25 -17.35
N LYS A 239 15.92 4.15 -17.24
CA LYS A 239 15.13 3.60 -18.34
C LYS A 239 13.93 4.50 -18.70
N LEU A 240 13.27 5.14 -17.73
CA LEU A 240 12.22 6.11 -18.01
C LEU A 240 12.74 7.29 -18.85
N MET A 241 13.96 7.78 -18.56
CA MET A 241 14.58 8.87 -19.31
C MET A 241 15.04 8.48 -20.74
N GLN A 242 15.03 7.20 -21.09
CA GLN A 242 15.35 6.68 -22.42
C GLN A 242 14.12 6.46 -23.29
N ILE A 243 12.91 6.56 -22.75
CA ILE A 243 11.67 6.41 -23.50
C ILE A 243 11.51 7.58 -24.47
N LYS A 244 11.02 7.31 -25.69
CA LYS A 244 10.93 8.29 -26.77
C LYS A 244 10.10 9.52 -26.36
N HIS A 245 8.91 9.32 -25.81
CA HIS A 245 8.04 10.40 -25.32
C HIS A 245 8.23 10.68 -23.83
N LYS A 246 9.48 10.76 -23.35
CA LYS A 246 9.81 11.06 -21.95
C LYS A 246 9.34 12.44 -21.48
N ASP A 247 9.19 13.38 -22.40
CA ASP A 247 8.63 14.72 -22.20
C ASP A 247 7.16 14.69 -21.79
N ARG A 248 6.49 13.55 -21.99
CA ARG A 248 5.10 13.30 -21.57
C ARG A 248 5.01 12.52 -20.25
N LEU A 249 6.14 12.22 -19.62
CA LEU A 249 6.20 11.61 -18.29
C LEU A 249 6.41 12.71 -17.26
N VAL A 250 5.37 13.08 -16.53
CA VAL A 250 5.44 14.06 -15.43
C VAL A 250 5.75 13.33 -14.13
N ILE A 251 6.94 13.58 -13.57
CA ILE A 251 7.44 12.89 -12.38
C ILE A 251 7.25 13.79 -11.14
N ILE A 252 6.50 13.27 -10.15
CA ILE A 252 6.25 13.96 -8.88
C ILE A 252 6.74 13.07 -7.75
N GLU A 253 7.94 13.37 -7.23
CA GLU A 253 8.68 12.47 -6.31
C GLU A 253 8.21 12.58 -4.88
N LYS A 254 7.40 13.23 -4.35
CA LYS A 254 6.89 13.27 -2.94
C LYS A 254 5.75 14.27 -2.82
N PRO A 255 4.60 13.98 -3.41
CA PRO A 255 3.45 14.83 -3.19
C PRO A 255 3.04 14.80 -1.71
N GLU A 256 2.60 15.93 -1.18
CA GLU A 256 1.87 15.99 0.08
C GLU A 256 0.50 15.32 -0.10
N ASP A 257 -0.18 14.96 1.00
CA ASP A 257 -1.48 14.28 0.90
C ASP A 257 -2.53 15.14 0.17
N GLU A 258 -2.48 16.47 0.35
CA GLU A 258 -3.37 17.41 -0.33
C GLU A 258 -3.08 17.48 -1.84
N ASP A 259 -1.81 17.54 -2.21
CA ASP A 259 -1.38 17.44 -3.60
C ASP A 259 -1.88 16.13 -4.23
N LEU A 260 -1.71 15.02 -3.50
CA LEU A 260 -2.10 13.70 -3.99
C LEU A 260 -3.62 13.59 -4.21
N ALA A 261 -4.43 14.14 -3.32
CA ALA A 261 -5.87 14.19 -3.48
C ALA A 261 -6.28 14.99 -4.73
N ALA A 262 -5.65 16.16 -4.96
CA ALA A 262 -5.88 16.97 -6.16
C ALA A 262 -5.44 16.25 -7.45
N LEU A 263 -4.34 15.49 -7.39
CA LEU A 263 -3.87 14.69 -8.53
C LEU A 263 -4.81 13.53 -8.85
N TYR A 264 -5.41 12.88 -7.85
CA TYR A 264 -6.47 11.90 -8.09
C TYR A 264 -7.71 12.59 -8.68
N GLN A 265 -8.15 13.71 -8.12
CA GLN A 265 -9.34 14.41 -8.62
C GLN A 265 -9.21 14.88 -10.08
N GLY A 266 -8.02 15.33 -10.49
CA GLY A 266 -7.74 15.85 -11.83
C GLY A 266 -7.35 14.80 -12.86
N ALA A 267 -7.13 13.55 -12.47
CA ALA A 267 -6.72 12.49 -13.38
C ALA A 267 -7.86 12.04 -14.31
N PHE A 268 -7.52 11.62 -15.52
CA PHE A 268 -8.46 10.96 -16.42
C PHE A 268 -8.75 9.52 -15.97
N ALA A 269 -7.70 8.78 -15.61
CA ALA A 269 -7.83 7.43 -15.04
C ALA A 269 -6.58 7.09 -14.21
N PHE A 270 -6.75 6.19 -13.24
CA PHE A 270 -5.63 5.59 -12.51
C PHE A 270 -5.08 4.40 -13.30
N THR A 271 -3.75 4.23 -13.28
CA THR A 271 -3.12 3.10 -13.96
C THR A 271 -2.02 2.46 -13.11
N SER A 272 -1.91 1.12 -13.15
CA SER A 272 -0.87 0.37 -12.45
C SER A 272 -0.53 -0.94 -13.15
N ALA A 273 0.74 -1.11 -13.51
CA ALA A 273 1.25 -2.33 -14.12
C ALA A 273 1.88 -3.30 -13.10
N SER A 274 1.53 -3.21 -11.82
CA SER A 274 2.13 -4.00 -10.75
C SER A 274 2.06 -5.49 -11.02
N LEU A 275 3.17 -6.19 -10.79
CA LEU A 275 3.27 -7.65 -10.92
C LEU A 275 2.74 -8.38 -9.68
N HIS A 276 2.88 -7.74 -8.51
CA HIS A 276 2.48 -8.30 -7.21
C HIS A 276 2.14 -7.19 -6.25
N GLU A 277 1.03 -7.35 -5.55
CA GLU A 277 0.56 -6.49 -4.47
C GLU A 277 -0.03 -7.33 -3.33
N GLY A 278 -0.13 -6.73 -2.14
CA GLY A 278 -0.91 -7.30 -1.05
C GLY A 278 -2.37 -6.89 -1.11
N PHE A 279 -2.62 -5.62 -1.50
CA PHE A 279 -3.96 -5.04 -1.55
C PHE A 279 -4.17 -4.13 -2.77
N GLY A 280 -3.33 -3.14 -2.96
CA GLY A 280 -3.49 -2.16 -4.03
C GLY A 280 -4.13 -0.85 -3.57
N LEU A 281 -3.75 -0.39 -2.38
CA LEU A 281 -4.30 0.82 -1.76
C LEU A 281 -4.43 2.04 -2.69
N PRO A 282 -3.45 2.38 -3.57
CA PRO A 282 -3.61 3.51 -4.49
C PRO A 282 -4.79 3.39 -5.47
N GLY A 283 -5.15 2.19 -5.90
CA GLY A 283 -6.34 1.99 -6.73
C GLY A 283 -7.64 2.14 -5.93
N VAL A 284 -7.66 1.72 -4.66
CA VAL A 284 -8.80 1.98 -3.75
C VAL A 284 -8.95 3.48 -3.49
N GLU A 285 -7.85 4.20 -3.31
CA GLU A 285 -7.85 5.66 -3.23
C GLU A 285 -8.43 6.28 -4.52
N ALA A 286 -7.98 5.85 -5.70
CA ALA A 286 -8.49 6.31 -6.98
C ALA A 286 -10.00 6.07 -7.13
N MET A 287 -10.51 4.92 -6.69
CA MET A 287 -11.94 4.60 -6.72
C MET A 287 -12.78 5.59 -5.90
N ASN A 288 -12.27 6.10 -4.77
CA ASN A 288 -12.97 7.11 -3.96
C ASN A 288 -13.17 8.44 -4.70
N PHE A 289 -12.29 8.74 -5.67
CA PHE A 289 -12.44 9.90 -6.56
C PHE A 289 -13.24 9.56 -7.83
N GLY A 290 -13.80 8.37 -7.92
CA GLY A 290 -14.55 7.92 -9.10
C GLY A 290 -13.69 7.76 -10.35
N LEU A 291 -12.39 7.50 -10.21
CA LEU A 291 -11.53 7.27 -11.36
C LEU A 291 -11.73 5.88 -11.94
N PRO A 292 -11.86 5.75 -13.25
CA PRO A 292 -11.67 4.47 -13.91
C PRO A 292 -10.27 3.91 -13.63
N LEU A 293 -10.15 2.59 -13.48
CA LEU A 293 -8.88 1.92 -13.25
C LEU A 293 -8.48 1.11 -14.48
N ILE A 294 -7.22 1.29 -14.92
CA ILE A 294 -6.58 0.47 -15.96
C ILE A 294 -5.39 -0.21 -15.32
N VAL A 295 -5.48 -1.50 -15.00
CA VAL A 295 -4.51 -2.17 -14.15
C VAL A 295 -4.10 -3.54 -14.67
N SER A 296 -2.98 -4.06 -14.19
CA SER A 296 -2.52 -5.41 -14.51
C SER A 296 -3.50 -6.48 -14.03
N ASN A 297 -3.65 -7.53 -14.84
CA ASN A 297 -4.45 -8.71 -14.50
C ASN A 297 -3.70 -9.57 -13.46
N THR A 298 -3.87 -9.25 -12.18
CA THR A 298 -3.29 -9.98 -11.06
C THR A 298 -4.38 -10.50 -10.12
N PRO A 299 -4.17 -11.63 -9.42
CA PRO A 299 -5.19 -12.17 -8.51
C PRO A 299 -5.71 -11.15 -7.48
N VAL A 300 -4.81 -10.34 -6.91
CA VAL A 300 -5.19 -9.33 -5.91
C VAL A 300 -5.97 -8.18 -6.53
N PHE A 301 -5.63 -7.70 -7.72
CA PHE A 301 -6.39 -6.63 -8.37
C PHE A 301 -7.76 -7.13 -8.84
N ASN A 302 -7.85 -8.37 -9.31
CA ASN A 302 -9.15 -8.98 -9.63
C ASN A 302 -10.03 -9.11 -8.38
N GLU A 303 -9.47 -9.46 -7.21
CA GLU A 303 -10.20 -9.53 -5.95
C GLU A 303 -10.66 -8.16 -5.46
N ILE A 304 -9.75 -7.18 -5.44
CA ILE A 304 -10.00 -5.88 -4.83
C ILE A 304 -10.83 -4.97 -5.73
N TYR A 305 -10.51 -4.91 -7.03
CA TYR A 305 -11.17 -3.97 -7.94
C TYR A 305 -12.34 -4.60 -8.71
N ASP A 306 -12.36 -5.93 -8.85
CA ASP A 306 -13.43 -6.70 -9.49
C ASP A 306 -13.85 -6.07 -10.84
N ASN A 307 -15.12 -5.78 -11.06
CA ASN A 307 -15.67 -5.17 -12.27
C ASN A 307 -15.44 -3.64 -12.37
N ALA A 308 -14.81 -3.03 -11.38
CA ALA A 308 -14.46 -1.60 -11.38
C ALA A 308 -13.14 -1.30 -12.11
N ALA A 309 -12.47 -2.29 -12.70
CA ALA A 309 -11.22 -2.09 -13.41
C ALA A 309 -11.20 -2.72 -14.80
N ILE A 310 -10.38 -2.12 -15.66
CA ILE A 310 -10.00 -2.64 -16.98
C ILE A 310 -8.65 -3.34 -16.81
N TYR A 311 -8.58 -4.61 -17.18
CA TYR A 311 -7.39 -5.43 -16.95
C TYR A 311 -6.56 -5.60 -18.21
N PHE A 312 -5.22 -5.58 -18.03
CA PHE A 312 -4.25 -5.81 -19.10
C PHE A 312 -3.14 -6.79 -18.68
N ASN A 313 -2.46 -7.36 -19.66
CA ASN A 313 -1.23 -8.10 -19.46
C ASN A 313 -0.07 -7.14 -19.23
N SER A 314 0.43 -7.08 -18.00
CA SER A 314 1.49 -6.15 -17.56
C SER A 314 2.86 -6.37 -18.25
N GLN A 315 3.04 -7.47 -18.96
CA GLN A 315 4.25 -7.76 -19.74
C GLN A 315 4.11 -7.40 -21.23
N ASN A 316 2.93 -6.94 -21.66
CA ASN A 316 2.63 -6.55 -23.01
C ASN A 316 2.31 -5.04 -23.11
N PRO A 317 3.29 -4.18 -23.48
CA PRO A 317 3.05 -2.75 -23.65
C PRO A 317 1.94 -2.39 -24.66
N ASN A 318 1.73 -3.23 -25.71
CA ASN A 318 0.64 -3.00 -26.66
C ASN A 318 -0.73 -3.18 -25.99
N ASP A 319 -0.90 -4.19 -25.16
CA ASP A 319 -2.16 -4.40 -24.43
C ASP A 319 -2.46 -3.24 -23.47
N ILE A 320 -1.42 -2.70 -22.80
CA ILE A 320 -1.56 -1.48 -21.98
C ILE A 320 -2.08 -0.32 -22.84
N ALA A 321 -1.45 -0.08 -24.00
CA ALA A 321 -1.85 0.96 -24.94
C ALA A 321 -3.28 0.81 -25.44
N ASP A 322 -3.67 -0.42 -25.79
CA ASP A 322 -5.01 -0.73 -26.29
C ASP A 322 -6.10 -0.52 -25.22
N LYS A 323 -5.83 -0.85 -23.94
CA LYS A 323 -6.76 -0.57 -22.84
C LYS A 323 -6.88 0.91 -22.50
N MET A 324 -5.80 1.69 -22.60
CA MET A 324 -5.85 3.15 -22.50
C MET A 324 -6.72 3.75 -23.60
N ASN A 325 -6.53 3.30 -24.85
CA ASN A 325 -7.32 3.74 -26.00
C ASN A 325 -8.81 3.36 -25.88
N LEU A 326 -9.12 2.16 -25.39
CA LEU A 326 -10.51 1.70 -25.20
C LEU A 326 -11.29 2.68 -24.30
N LEU A 327 -10.67 3.11 -23.20
CA LEU A 327 -11.34 3.99 -22.24
C LEU A 327 -11.59 5.40 -22.78
N ILE A 328 -10.70 5.92 -23.64
CA ILE A 328 -10.82 7.29 -24.19
C ILE A 328 -11.88 7.37 -25.29
N ASN A 329 -11.99 6.34 -26.12
CA ASN A 329 -12.85 6.37 -27.30
C ASN A 329 -14.32 6.04 -27.02
N ASP A 330 -14.65 5.60 -25.82
CA ASP A 330 -16.03 5.24 -25.44
C ASP A 330 -16.43 5.98 -24.15
N SER A 331 -17.13 7.10 -24.33
CA SER A 331 -17.59 7.93 -23.23
C SER A 331 -18.66 7.25 -22.35
N LEU A 332 -19.47 6.36 -22.91
CA LEU A 332 -20.46 5.58 -22.15
C LEU A 332 -19.74 4.56 -21.28
N PHE A 333 -18.74 3.87 -21.86
CA PHE A 333 -17.91 2.95 -21.12
C PHE A 333 -17.11 3.66 -20.02
N TYR A 334 -16.55 4.84 -20.31
CA TYR A 334 -15.87 5.67 -19.31
C TYR A 334 -16.76 5.97 -18.11
N ASN A 335 -17.99 6.46 -18.35
CA ASN A 335 -18.95 6.76 -17.29
C ASN A 335 -19.35 5.50 -16.49
N LYS A 336 -19.59 4.39 -17.17
CA LYS A 336 -19.84 3.09 -16.53
C LYS A 336 -18.70 2.69 -15.59
N MET A 337 -17.46 2.85 -16.00
CA MET A 337 -16.29 2.52 -15.17
C MET A 337 -16.15 3.47 -13.98
N ARG A 338 -16.49 4.75 -14.12
CA ARG A 338 -16.55 5.71 -13.01
C ARG A 338 -17.58 5.30 -11.95
N GLU A 339 -18.79 4.99 -12.37
CA GLU A 339 -19.85 4.53 -11.48
C GLU A 339 -19.48 3.24 -10.76
N ALA A 340 -18.91 2.26 -11.47
CA ALA A 340 -18.43 1.03 -10.90
C ALA A 340 -17.31 1.26 -9.85
N SER A 341 -16.39 2.19 -10.12
CA SER A 341 -15.34 2.60 -9.17
C SER A 341 -15.93 3.17 -7.88
N LEU A 342 -16.86 4.13 -7.97
CA LEU A 342 -17.51 4.72 -6.80
C LEU A 342 -18.29 3.68 -6.00
N ALA A 343 -19.06 2.82 -6.69
CA ALA A 343 -19.82 1.76 -6.04
C ALA A 343 -18.89 0.77 -5.29
N ARG A 344 -17.78 0.39 -5.92
CA ARG A 344 -16.82 -0.56 -5.32
C ARG A 344 -16.09 0.05 -4.14
N SER A 345 -15.73 1.34 -4.17
CA SER A 345 -15.00 2.03 -3.11
C SER A 345 -15.71 2.00 -1.77
N ALA A 346 -17.04 1.97 -1.75
CA ALA A 346 -17.86 1.90 -0.53
C ALA A 346 -17.58 0.64 0.32
N GLY A 347 -17.02 -0.40 -0.28
CA GLY A 347 -16.63 -1.63 0.43
C GLY A 347 -15.33 -1.52 1.25
N PHE A 348 -14.59 -0.42 1.18
CA PHE A 348 -13.26 -0.27 1.79
C PHE A 348 -13.24 0.84 2.84
N SER A 349 -13.20 0.45 4.11
CA SER A 349 -13.31 1.39 5.24
C SER A 349 -12.30 1.06 6.33
N TRP A 350 -11.50 2.06 6.73
CA TRP A 350 -10.63 1.94 7.90
C TRP A 350 -11.39 1.76 9.22
N ASP A 351 -12.61 2.27 9.30
CA ASP A 351 -13.44 2.07 10.49
C ASP A 351 -13.90 0.62 10.61
N ASN A 352 -14.24 -0.03 9.49
CA ASN A 352 -14.54 -1.45 9.47
C ASN A 352 -13.29 -2.29 9.77
N ALA A 353 -12.14 -1.95 9.14
CA ALA A 353 -10.87 -2.61 9.43
C ALA A 353 -10.49 -2.53 10.92
N ALA A 354 -10.70 -1.39 11.57
CA ALA A 354 -10.45 -1.21 12.98
C ALA A 354 -11.40 -2.04 13.87
N LYS A 355 -12.70 -2.08 13.53
CA LYS A 355 -13.71 -2.91 14.23
C LYS A 355 -13.36 -4.39 14.12
N GLU A 356 -13.13 -4.91 12.93
CA GLU A 356 -12.78 -6.32 12.73
C GLU A 356 -11.45 -6.69 13.39
N THR A 357 -10.49 -5.76 13.43
CA THR A 357 -9.22 -5.96 14.14
C THR A 357 -9.44 -6.03 15.66
N LEU A 358 -10.29 -5.16 16.22
CA LEU A 358 -10.64 -5.18 17.64
C LEU A 358 -11.40 -6.45 18.01
N GLU A 359 -12.36 -6.87 17.21
CA GLU A 359 -13.07 -8.16 17.39
C GLU A 359 -12.10 -9.34 17.41
N LEU A 360 -11.07 -9.33 16.56
CA LEU A 360 -10.04 -10.35 16.55
C LEU A 360 -9.21 -10.33 17.86
N TYR A 361 -8.88 -9.14 18.39
CA TYR A 361 -8.19 -9.05 19.68
C TYR A 361 -9.00 -9.69 20.79
N ASN A 362 -10.30 -9.40 20.86
CA ASN A 362 -11.20 -9.96 21.89
C ASN A 362 -11.37 -11.49 21.76
N GLN A 363 -11.15 -12.08 20.59
CA GLN A 363 -11.21 -13.54 20.39
C GLN A 363 -9.94 -14.26 20.85
N VAL A 364 -8.84 -13.55 21.03
CA VAL A 364 -7.53 -14.14 21.34
C VAL A 364 -6.98 -13.73 22.72
N GLN A 365 -7.74 -12.91 23.45
CA GLN A 365 -7.55 -12.66 24.87
C GLN A 365 -8.26 -13.76 25.68
#